data_8099f2390bfcfe0630e8f1d618c93f58
#
_entry.id   8099f2390bfcfe0630e8f1d618c93f58
#
_cell.length_a   1.000
_cell.length_b   1.000
_cell.length_c   1.000
_cell.angle_alpha   90.00
_cell.angle_beta   90.00
_cell.angle_gamma   90.00
#
_symmetry.space_group_name_H-M   'P 1'
#
loop_
_entity.id
_entity.type
_entity.pdbx_description
1 polymer ?
#
loop_
_entity_poly.entity_id
_entity_poly.type
_entity_poly.pdbx_seq_one_letter_code
_entity_poly.pdbx_strand_id
1 'polypeptide(L)'
;MASNPFFESELFNELNDALKHSSRFTATYRIAAGDYAEAKKIARGIAVEQTVECPDELFGNTWIEDTVIGQIEDLKKADPGSYYAIISYSPDTVEGEMTELMNMLFGNTSLQPGIRLMSFELPDNMYRHYPGPKFGRQGIRELCGIEKGPILMSALKPLGRSAKDFGETAYKLALGGCPLIKDDHSLFNQSYAPFKDRVKACVDSVNNANAKTGGRSLYIANCTADSMEFLERAMTAQELGAGGIMAAPGLLGLSIIRELSSAPDFHLPIFLHPCFSGPLVLSADSGISPFCCYGQFSRLAGADAAIFTSFGGRFPFTEEVCRKICDGTETEMGGLRSIFPVPSGGMKWQLFKKMVQVYGPDAIFLVGGALLTESDDLTANMHFYFEKLNEAVNK
;
A
#
# COMPACT_ATOMS: atom_id res chain seq x y z
N MET A 1 24.86 -10.63 15.96
CA MET A 1 23.81 -10.76 14.93
C MET A 1 23.54 -9.36 14.45
N ALA A 2 23.66 -9.08 13.17
CA ALA A 2 23.33 -7.75 12.64
C ALA A 2 21.85 -7.49 12.96
N SER A 3 21.53 -6.34 13.55
CA SER A 3 20.17 -5.91 13.79
C SER A 3 19.43 -5.93 12.47
N ASN A 4 18.25 -6.53 12.42
CA ASN A 4 17.41 -6.53 11.22
C ASN A 4 17.14 -5.06 10.85
N PRO A 5 17.54 -4.60 9.66
CA PRO A 5 17.42 -3.18 9.28
C PRO A 5 15.97 -2.68 9.17
N PHE A 6 15.01 -3.59 9.23
CA PHE A 6 13.58 -3.27 9.20
C PHE A 6 12.90 -3.32 10.58
N PHE A 7 13.70 -3.48 11.66
CA PHE A 7 13.17 -3.57 13.01
C PHE A 7 12.74 -2.20 13.52
N GLU A 8 11.48 -2.08 13.85
CA GLU A 8 10.90 -0.94 14.56
C GLU A 8 10.74 -1.34 16.03
N SER A 9 11.45 -0.65 16.93
CA SER A 9 11.51 -1.00 18.34
C SER A 9 10.19 -0.68 19.06
N GLU A 10 9.94 -1.29 20.25
CA GLU A 10 8.83 -0.92 21.14
C GLU A 10 8.83 0.59 21.46
N LEU A 11 10.02 1.18 21.57
CA LEU A 11 10.23 2.61 21.75
C LEU A 11 9.55 3.46 20.67
N PHE A 12 9.54 3.00 19.41
CA PHE A 12 8.85 3.69 18.33
C PHE A 12 7.33 3.81 18.57
N ASN A 13 6.69 2.75 19.06
CA ASN A 13 5.27 2.75 19.35
C ASN A 13 4.93 3.66 20.53
N GLU A 14 5.75 3.66 21.60
CA GLU A 14 5.60 4.53 22.78
C GLU A 14 5.71 6.02 22.42
N LEU A 15 6.64 6.36 21.51
CA LEU A 15 6.84 7.74 21.05
C LEU A 15 5.64 8.26 20.26
N ASN A 16 5.11 7.46 19.35
CA ASN A 16 3.95 7.84 18.56
C ASN A 16 2.68 8.04 19.41
N ASP A 17 2.47 7.19 20.42
CA ASP A 17 1.29 7.30 21.29
C ASP A 17 1.27 8.59 22.13
N ALA A 18 2.45 9.11 22.52
CA ALA A 18 2.55 10.35 23.28
C ALA A 18 2.14 11.61 22.49
N LEU A 19 2.19 11.57 21.14
CA LEU A 19 2.00 12.74 20.28
C LEU A 19 0.66 12.77 19.54
N LYS A 20 -0.20 11.76 19.69
CA LYS A 20 -1.51 11.65 19.02
C LYS A 20 -2.49 12.82 19.25
N HIS A 21 -2.24 13.69 20.21
CA HIS A 21 -3.12 14.81 20.55
C HIS A 21 -2.55 16.19 20.26
N SER A 22 -1.43 16.26 19.53
CA SER A 22 -0.83 17.53 19.11
C SER A 22 -1.70 18.22 18.04
N SER A 23 -1.84 19.55 18.12
CA SER A 23 -2.43 20.33 17.03
C SER A 23 -1.55 20.39 15.79
N ARG A 24 -0.27 20.08 15.91
CA ARG A 24 0.71 19.97 14.83
C ARG A 24 0.72 18.53 14.32
N PHE A 25 1.01 18.34 13.04
CA PHE A 25 1.29 16.98 12.55
C PHE A 25 2.74 16.61 12.81
N THR A 26 3.02 15.32 12.97
CA THR A 26 4.36 14.82 13.29
C THR A 26 4.86 13.84 12.25
N ALA A 27 6.18 13.79 12.09
CA ALA A 27 6.87 12.75 11.36
C ALA A 27 7.95 12.13 12.24
N THR A 28 8.02 10.81 12.23
CA THR A 28 9.07 10.06 12.90
C THR A 28 10.11 9.63 11.88
N TYR A 29 11.36 10.02 12.11
CA TYR A 29 12.49 9.65 11.28
C TYR A 29 13.44 8.74 12.06
N ARG A 30 13.91 7.67 11.43
CA ARG A 30 15.10 6.96 11.88
C ARG A 30 16.30 7.59 11.20
N ILE A 31 17.27 8.06 11.99
CA ILE A 31 18.47 8.74 11.51
C ILE A 31 19.74 7.98 11.93
N ALA A 32 20.68 7.83 11.00
CA ALA A 32 22.00 7.26 11.29
C ALA A 32 22.88 8.33 11.93
N ALA A 33 23.35 8.10 13.16
CA ALA A 33 24.24 9.03 13.88
C ALA A 33 25.07 8.27 14.92
N GLY A 34 26.33 8.67 15.07
CA GLY A 34 27.26 8.05 16.02
C GLY A 34 26.97 8.40 17.48
N ASP A 35 26.46 9.60 17.72
CA ASP A 35 26.13 10.10 19.05
C ASP A 35 24.91 11.04 19.04
N TYR A 36 24.49 11.45 20.24
CA TYR A 36 23.31 12.32 20.42
C TYR A 36 23.51 13.72 19.81
N ALA A 37 24.71 14.27 19.85
CA ALA A 37 24.98 15.62 19.33
C ALA A 37 24.87 15.63 17.80
N GLU A 38 25.39 14.61 17.14
CA GLU A 38 25.25 14.41 15.70
C GLU A 38 23.76 14.18 15.33
N ALA A 39 23.06 13.32 16.08
CA ALA A 39 21.65 13.06 15.86
C ALA A 39 20.80 14.34 15.96
N LYS A 40 21.07 15.20 16.97
CA LYS A 40 20.40 16.49 17.14
C LYS A 40 20.67 17.43 15.98
N LYS A 41 21.91 17.45 15.48
CA LYS A 41 22.27 18.27 14.31
C LYS A 41 21.53 17.81 13.05
N ILE A 42 21.44 16.49 12.82
CA ILE A 42 20.71 15.93 11.68
C ILE A 42 19.22 16.25 11.81
N ALA A 43 18.61 16.02 12.99
CA ALA A 43 17.20 16.32 13.22
C ALA A 43 16.87 17.81 13.00
N ARG A 44 17.75 18.74 13.44
CA ARG A 44 17.60 20.17 13.12
C ARG A 44 17.70 20.43 11.62
N GLY A 45 18.64 19.77 10.95
CA GLY A 45 18.76 19.83 9.49
C GLY A 45 17.48 19.41 8.78
N ILE A 46 16.86 18.30 9.20
CA ILE A 46 15.56 17.86 8.66
C ILE A 46 14.48 18.91 8.90
N ALA A 47 14.37 19.43 10.13
CA ALA A 47 13.37 20.41 10.49
C ALA A 47 13.42 21.69 9.64
N VAL A 48 14.63 22.15 9.32
CA VAL A 48 14.87 23.33 8.47
C VAL A 48 14.65 23.01 7.00
N GLU A 49 15.26 21.91 6.51
CA GLU A 49 15.21 21.52 5.09
C GLU A 49 13.80 21.29 4.59
N GLN A 50 12.95 20.65 5.43
CA GLN A 50 11.57 20.33 5.07
C GLN A 50 10.62 21.54 5.18
N THR A 51 11.08 22.68 5.70
CA THR A 51 10.21 23.85 5.93
C THR A 51 10.69 25.09 5.20
N VAL A 52 11.78 25.72 5.65
CA VAL A 52 12.23 27.03 5.15
C VAL A 52 13.40 26.95 4.18
N GLU A 53 14.16 25.85 4.21
CA GLU A 53 15.27 25.58 3.29
C GLU A 53 16.28 26.75 3.16
N CYS A 54 16.53 27.44 4.26
CA CYS A 54 17.46 28.57 4.27
C CYS A 54 18.23 28.68 5.59
N PRO A 55 19.39 29.37 5.60
CA PRO A 55 20.17 29.62 6.81
C PRO A 55 19.41 30.42 7.86
N ASP A 56 19.72 30.15 9.15
CA ASP A 56 19.06 30.77 10.31
C ASP A 56 19.12 32.33 10.29
N GLU A 57 20.14 32.92 9.65
CA GLU A 57 20.29 34.37 9.51
C GLU A 57 19.19 35.03 8.68
N LEU A 58 18.46 34.25 7.86
CA LEU A 58 17.42 34.79 7.00
C LEU A 58 16.04 34.87 7.67
N PHE A 59 15.78 34.18 8.80
CA PHE A 59 14.46 34.13 9.44
C PHE A 59 14.47 34.41 10.96
N GLY A 60 15.61 34.51 11.62
CA GLY A 60 15.74 34.58 13.09
C GLY A 60 14.80 35.56 13.79
N ASN A 61 14.28 35.14 14.95
CA ASN A 61 13.36 35.90 15.83
C ASN A 61 12.05 36.36 15.18
N THR A 62 11.46 35.54 14.31
CA THR A 62 10.21 35.80 13.65
C THR A 62 9.19 34.67 13.93
N TRP A 63 7.93 34.91 13.60
CA TRP A 63 6.90 33.86 13.66
C TRP A 63 7.29 32.64 12.78
N ILE A 64 8.17 32.81 11.79
CA ILE A 64 8.70 31.73 10.97
C ILE A 64 9.44 30.73 11.85
N GLU A 65 10.30 31.21 12.78
CA GLU A 65 11.01 30.32 13.70
C GLU A 65 10.08 29.59 14.66
N ASP A 66 9.07 30.27 15.18
CA ASP A 66 8.15 29.73 16.18
C ASP A 66 7.08 28.84 15.58
N THR A 67 6.65 29.10 14.35
CA THR A 67 5.46 28.49 13.75
C THR A 67 5.78 27.62 12.54
N VAL A 68 6.58 28.12 11.59
CA VAL A 68 6.81 27.43 10.29
C VAL A 68 7.84 26.33 10.41
N ILE A 69 8.99 26.60 11.06
CA ILE A 69 10.06 25.62 11.17
C ILE A 69 9.61 24.40 11.95
N GLY A 70 10.05 23.22 11.49
CA GLY A 70 9.82 21.96 12.19
C GLY A 70 10.42 22.00 13.61
N GLN A 71 9.66 21.53 14.59
CA GLN A 71 10.09 21.46 15.99
C GLN A 71 10.48 20.03 16.36
N ILE A 72 11.66 19.85 16.96
CA ILE A 72 12.11 18.55 17.45
C ILE A 72 11.39 18.27 18.77
N GLU A 73 10.39 17.41 18.73
CA GLU A 73 9.59 17.03 19.90
C GLU A 73 10.31 16.00 20.76
N ASP A 74 11.01 15.05 20.12
CA ASP A 74 11.75 14.03 20.82
C ASP A 74 12.93 13.52 19.98
N LEU A 75 13.98 13.06 20.68
CA LEU A 75 15.16 12.47 20.07
C LEU A 75 15.69 11.36 20.96
N LYS A 76 15.44 10.12 20.61
CA LYS A 76 15.81 8.94 21.39
C LYS A 76 16.70 8.00 20.64
N LYS A 77 17.62 7.36 21.36
CA LYS A 77 18.45 6.30 20.80
C LYS A 77 17.58 5.11 20.42
N ALA A 78 17.69 4.68 19.14
CA ALA A 78 17.05 3.46 18.66
C ALA A 78 17.99 2.27 18.84
N ASP A 79 18.85 2.02 17.87
CA ASP A 79 19.85 0.96 17.88
C ASP A 79 21.27 1.55 17.94
N PRO A 80 22.32 0.75 18.12
CA PRO A 80 23.68 1.23 17.98
C PRO A 80 23.90 1.93 16.62
N GLY A 81 24.27 3.22 16.67
CA GLY A 81 24.49 4.03 15.47
C GLY A 81 23.19 4.63 14.85
N SER A 82 22.07 4.61 15.55
CA SER A 82 20.83 5.24 15.06
C SER A 82 19.96 5.84 16.18
N TYR A 83 19.13 6.81 15.79
CA TYR A 83 18.20 7.51 16.67
C TYR A 83 16.84 7.65 15.97
N TYR A 84 15.76 7.70 16.76
CA TYR A 84 14.47 8.21 16.31
C TYR A 84 14.38 9.70 16.62
N ALA A 85 14.03 10.49 15.61
CA ALA A 85 13.70 11.89 15.74
C ALA A 85 12.22 12.08 15.42
N ILE A 86 11.47 12.66 16.34
CA ILE A 86 10.08 13.06 16.11
C ILE A 86 10.09 14.56 15.89
N ILE A 87 9.63 14.97 14.72
CA ILE A 87 9.60 16.37 14.30
C ILE A 87 8.16 16.75 14.00
N SER A 88 7.66 17.80 14.63
CA SER A 88 6.33 18.32 14.37
C SER A 88 6.39 19.50 13.40
N TYR A 89 5.34 19.65 12.62
CA TYR A 89 5.16 20.69 11.60
C TYR A 89 3.83 21.40 11.78
N SER A 90 3.77 22.68 11.42
CA SER A 90 2.53 23.42 11.45
C SER A 90 1.55 22.93 10.37
N PRO A 91 0.27 22.68 10.70
CA PRO A 91 -0.75 22.39 9.69
C PRO A 91 -0.88 23.48 8.61
N ASP A 92 -0.55 24.73 8.95
CA ASP A 92 -0.61 25.86 8.01
C ASP A 92 0.44 25.78 6.89
N THR A 93 1.39 24.84 6.98
CA THR A 93 2.37 24.60 5.93
C THR A 93 1.90 23.57 4.89
N VAL A 94 0.71 22.98 5.08
CA VAL A 94 0.11 21.98 4.18
C VAL A 94 -1.39 22.23 4.08
N GLU A 95 -1.86 22.74 2.94
CA GLU A 95 -3.28 23.07 2.75
C GLU A 95 -4.13 21.89 2.27
N GLY A 96 -3.71 20.66 2.55
CA GLY A 96 -4.48 19.45 2.28
C GLY A 96 -4.20 18.79 0.94
N GLU A 97 -3.20 19.23 0.18
CA GLU A 97 -2.72 18.53 -0.99
C GLU A 97 -1.82 17.33 -0.61
N MET A 98 -2.01 16.19 -1.29
CA MET A 98 -1.21 15.00 -1.06
C MET A 98 0.27 15.20 -1.42
N THR A 99 0.51 15.93 -2.50
CA THR A 99 1.87 16.28 -2.97
C THR A 99 2.60 17.16 -1.97
N GLU A 100 1.91 18.15 -1.42
CA GLU A 100 2.45 19.08 -0.44
C GLU A 100 2.80 18.36 0.87
N LEU A 101 1.87 17.53 1.38
CA LEU A 101 2.12 16.71 2.56
C LEU A 101 3.32 15.77 2.36
N MET A 102 3.40 15.07 1.23
CA MET A 102 4.52 14.17 0.94
C MET A 102 5.84 14.91 0.85
N ASN A 103 5.86 16.09 0.22
CA ASN A 103 7.04 16.93 0.14
C ASN A 103 7.48 17.42 1.52
N MET A 104 6.54 17.87 2.35
CA MET A 104 6.81 18.29 3.72
C MET A 104 7.34 17.14 4.59
N LEU A 105 6.80 15.95 4.45
CA LEU A 105 7.25 14.79 5.23
C LEU A 105 8.61 14.25 4.78
N PHE A 106 8.90 14.19 3.47
CA PHE A 106 10.12 13.56 2.96
C PHE A 106 10.54 14.06 1.56
N GLY A 107 10.48 15.37 1.33
CA GLY A 107 10.91 16.00 0.08
C GLY A 107 12.43 15.96 -0.10
N ASN A 108 13.12 17.11 0.05
CA ASN A 108 14.58 17.22 -0.12
C ASN A 108 15.37 16.31 0.85
N THR A 109 14.86 16.09 2.05
CA THR A 109 15.48 15.14 3.01
C THR A 109 15.61 13.73 2.44
N SER A 110 14.77 13.34 1.48
CA SER A 110 14.88 12.05 0.79
C SER A 110 16.17 11.85 0.01
N LEU A 111 16.86 12.94 -0.34
CA LEU A 111 18.15 12.95 -1.04
C LEU A 111 19.34 12.74 -0.10
N GLN A 112 19.13 12.75 1.21
CA GLN A 112 20.17 12.59 2.22
C GLN A 112 20.28 11.11 2.64
N PRO A 113 21.50 10.53 2.65
CA PRO A 113 21.69 9.18 3.14
C PRO A 113 21.51 9.10 4.67
N GLY A 114 21.12 7.93 5.15
CA GLY A 114 20.99 7.67 6.58
C GLY A 114 19.74 8.27 7.23
N ILE A 115 18.77 8.73 6.45
CA ILE A 115 17.48 9.23 6.94
C ILE A 115 16.36 8.40 6.34
N ARG A 116 15.48 7.89 7.21
CA ARG A 116 14.33 7.09 6.82
C ARG A 116 13.06 7.59 7.49
N LEU A 117 12.04 7.93 6.70
CA LEU A 117 10.71 8.25 7.22
C LEU A 117 10.04 6.96 7.72
N MET A 118 9.74 6.89 9.00
CA MET A 118 9.16 5.71 9.64
C MET A 118 7.64 5.74 9.64
N SER A 119 7.06 6.84 10.09
CA SER A 119 5.62 7.10 10.15
C SER A 119 5.34 8.60 10.23
N PHE A 120 4.06 8.94 10.15
CA PHE A 120 3.56 10.28 10.44
C PHE A 120 2.20 10.19 11.15
N GLU A 121 1.85 11.25 11.88
CA GLU A 121 0.58 11.40 12.55
C GLU A 121 -0.02 12.76 12.17
N LEU A 122 -1.27 12.78 11.75
CA LEU A 122 -2.00 13.99 11.42
C LEU A 122 -3.03 14.29 12.50
N PRO A 123 -3.24 15.55 12.89
CA PRO A 123 -4.37 15.92 13.75
C PRO A 123 -5.70 15.73 13.01
N ASP A 124 -6.77 15.50 13.76
CA ASP A 124 -8.10 15.15 13.22
C ASP A 124 -8.61 16.14 12.17
N ASN A 125 -8.32 17.42 12.35
CA ASN A 125 -8.74 18.46 11.42
C ASN A 125 -8.07 18.37 10.05
N MET A 126 -6.92 17.71 9.92
CA MET A 126 -6.25 17.51 8.63
C MET A 126 -6.85 16.33 7.85
N TYR A 127 -7.35 15.29 8.53
CA TYR A 127 -7.93 14.13 7.84
C TYR A 127 -9.14 14.46 6.95
N ARG A 128 -9.85 15.57 7.22
CA ARG A 128 -10.95 16.04 6.36
C ARG A 128 -10.54 16.26 4.88
N HIS A 129 -9.25 16.51 4.64
CA HIS A 129 -8.70 16.71 3.30
C HIS A 129 -8.38 15.40 2.57
N TYR A 130 -8.45 14.28 3.27
CA TYR A 130 -8.11 12.95 2.76
C TYR A 130 -9.32 12.03 2.96
N PRO A 131 -10.14 11.82 1.91
CA PRO A 131 -11.37 11.01 2.04
C PRO A 131 -11.09 9.55 2.42
N GLY A 132 -9.88 9.07 2.14
CA GLY A 132 -9.47 7.72 2.47
C GLY A 132 -10.17 6.64 1.64
N PRO A 133 -10.11 5.38 2.11
CA PRO A 133 -10.68 4.24 1.39
C PRO A 133 -12.21 4.32 1.33
N LYS A 134 -12.80 4.18 0.13
CA LYS A 134 -14.26 4.13 -0.04
C LYS A 134 -14.87 2.84 0.49
N PHE A 135 -14.21 1.71 0.26
CA PHE A 135 -14.67 0.38 0.62
C PHE A 135 -13.98 -0.14 1.88
N GLY A 136 -12.66 -0.05 1.94
CA GLY A 136 -11.87 -0.65 2.99
C GLY A 136 -12.04 -2.18 3.04
N ARG A 137 -11.64 -2.79 4.16
CA ARG A 137 -11.80 -4.25 4.34
C ARG A 137 -13.26 -4.68 4.28
N GLN A 138 -14.13 -3.96 4.96
CA GLN A 138 -15.54 -4.34 5.05
C GLN A 138 -16.22 -4.31 3.67
N GLY A 139 -16.04 -3.25 2.89
CA GLY A 139 -16.66 -3.14 1.57
C GLY A 139 -16.17 -4.20 0.59
N ILE A 140 -14.85 -4.53 0.59
CA ILE A 140 -14.33 -5.64 -0.24
C ILE A 140 -14.96 -6.98 0.19
N ARG A 141 -15.11 -7.25 1.49
CA ARG A 141 -15.77 -8.44 1.99
C ARG A 141 -17.21 -8.55 1.51
N GLU A 142 -17.97 -7.48 1.59
CA GLU A 142 -19.36 -7.40 1.12
C GLU A 142 -19.47 -7.66 -0.38
N LEU A 143 -18.58 -7.08 -1.20
CA LEU A 143 -18.53 -7.32 -2.64
C LEU A 143 -18.24 -8.79 -2.97
N CYS A 144 -17.29 -9.42 -2.27
CA CYS A 144 -16.94 -10.83 -2.47
C CYS A 144 -17.94 -11.80 -1.81
N GLY A 145 -18.80 -11.34 -0.88
CA GLY A 145 -19.67 -12.21 -0.08
C GLY A 145 -18.89 -13.09 0.91
N ILE A 146 -17.74 -12.62 1.43
CA ILE A 146 -16.88 -13.35 2.36
C ILE A 146 -16.81 -12.59 3.69
N GLU A 147 -17.53 -13.06 4.69
CA GLU A 147 -17.66 -12.36 5.98
C GLU A 147 -16.37 -12.37 6.81
N LYS A 148 -15.61 -13.46 6.78
CA LYS A 148 -14.41 -13.65 7.63
C LYS A 148 -13.36 -14.54 6.99
N GLY A 149 -12.16 -14.49 7.51
CA GLY A 149 -11.01 -15.27 7.04
C GLY A 149 -10.28 -14.60 5.87
N PRO A 150 -9.11 -15.14 5.49
CA PRO A 150 -8.33 -14.64 4.37
C PRO A 150 -9.08 -14.83 3.04
N ILE A 151 -8.89 -13.88 2.13
CA ILE A 151 -9.45 -13.91 0.78
C ILE A 151 -8.36 -14.39 -0.19
N LEU A 152 -8.68 -15.29 -1.13
CA LEU A 152 -7.78 -15.66 -2.20
C LEU A 152 -7.89 -14.69 -3.38
N MET A 153 -6.75 -14.37 -3.98
CA MET A 153 -6.64 -13.59 -5.22
C MET A 153 -5.68 -14.30 -6.17
N SER A 154 -6.00 -14.27 -7.46
CA SER A 154 -5.07 -14.75 -8.50
C SER A 154 -4.83 -13.69 -9.57
N ALA A 155 -3.77 -13.87 -10.37
CA ALA A 155 -3.37 -12.92 -11.41
C ALA A 155 -3.37 -13.60 -12.78
N LEU A 156 -3.88 -12.88 -13.79
CA LEU A 156 -3.87 -13.33 -15.19
C LEU A 156 -2.46 -13.28 -15.77
N LYS A 157 -1.94 -14.42 -16.22
CA LYS A 157 -0.59 -14.64 -16.75
C LYS A 157 -0.60 -15.72 -17.83
N PRO A 158 0.47 -15.83 -18.65
CA PRO A 158 1.54 -14.86 -18.88
C PRO A 158 1.13 -13.73 -19.82
N LEU A 159 1.98 -12.69 -19.94
CA LEU A 159 1.93 -11.72 -21.04
C LEU A 159 2.06 -12.39 -22.40
N GLY A 160 1.59 -11.70 -23.48
CA GLY A 160 1.68 -12.21 -24.85
C GLY A 160 0.43 -12.99 -25.31
N ARG A 161 -0.57 -13.14 -24.43
CA ARG A 161 -1.86 -13.76 -24.75
C ARG A 161 -2.86 -12.72 -25.25
N SER A 162 -3.84 -13.15 -26.04
CA SER A 162 -4.92 -12.29 -26.51
C SER A 162 -5.92 -11.93 -25.41
N ALA A 163 -6.72 -10.88 -25.66
CA ALA A 163 -7.83 -10.52 -24.76
C ALA A 163 -8.77 -11.71 -24.50
N LYS A 164 -9.08 -12.51 -25.53
CA LYS A 164 -9.89 -13.70 -25.42
C LYS A 164 -9.27 -14.76 -24.48
N ASP A 165 -7.98 -15.01 -24.61
CA ASP A 165 -7.27 -15.99 -23.77
C ASP A 165 -7.24 -15.56 -22.30
N PHE A 166 -7.12 -14.27 -22.02
CA PHE A 166 -7.24 -13.73 -20.67
C PHE A 166 -8.66 -13.92 -20.12
N GLY A 167 -9.69 -13.67 -20.94
CA GLY A 167 -11.08 -13.96 -20.59
C GLY A 167 -11.30 -15.43 -20.26
N GLU A 168 -10.79 -16.36 -21.08
CA GLU A 168 -10.90 -17.81 -20.81
C GLU A 168 -10.21 -18.21 -19.49
N THR A 169 -9.06 -17.63 -19.19
CA THR A 169 -8.35 -17.85 -17.92
C THR A 169 -9.16 -17.31 -16.74
N ALA A 170 -9.69 -16.10 -16.85
CA ALA A 170 -10.55 -15.48 -15.83
C ALA A 170 -11.81 -16.31 -15.59
N TYR A 171 -12.44 -16.84 -16.66
CA TYR A 171 -13.60 -17.75 -16.56
C TYR A 171 -13.29 -18.99 -15.73
N LYS A 172 -12.17 -19.70 -16.02
CA LYS A 172 -11.77 -20.92 -15.31
C LYS A 172 -11.48 -20.64 -13.83
N LEU A 173 -10.80 -19.55 -13.52
CA LEU A 173 -10.54 -19.13 -12.14
C LEU A 173 -11.84 -18.79 -11.40
N ALA A 174 -12.77 -18.08 -12.04
CA ALA A 174 -14.06 -17.73 -11.46
C ALA A 174 -14.96 -18.96 -11.28
N LEU A 175 -14.95 -19.92 -12.23
CA LEU A 175 -15.63 -21.22 -12.06
C LEU A 175 -15.13 -21.99 -10.84
N GLY A 176 -13.83 -21.90 -10.55
CA GLY A 176 -13.22 -22.47 -9.33
C GLY A 176 -13.51 -21.66 -8.07
N GLY A 177 -14.29 -20.58 -8.17
CA GLY A 177 -14.69 -19.73 -7.06
C GLY A 177 -13.64 -18.70 -6.63
N CYS A 178 -12.60 -18.37 -7.45
CA CYS A 178 -11.61 -17.35 -7.11
C CYS A 178 -12.29 -16.01 -6.83
N PRO A 179 -12.25 -15.45 -5.60
CA PRO A 179 -13.00 -14.24 -5.29
C PRO A 179 -12.49 -13.01 -6.03
N LEU A 180 -11.17 -12.91 -6.16
CA LEU A 180 -10.50 -11.75 -6.76
C LEU A 180 -9.55 -12.22 -7.87
N ILE A 181 -9.79 -11.77 -9.08
CA ILE A 181 -9.02 -12.11 -10.28
C ILE A 181 -8.49 -10.81 -10.86
N LYS A 182 -7.18 -10.59 -10.81
CA LYS A 182 -6.59 -9.35 -11.28
C LYS A 182 -5.75 -9.52 -12.54
N ASP A 183 -5.64 -8.47 -13.31
CA ASP A 183 -4.59 -8.37 -14.33
C ASP A 183 -3.19 -8.57 -13.72
N ASP A 184 -2.25 -9.08 -14.47
CA ASP A 184 -0.84 -8.92 -14.11
C ASP A 184 -0.48 -7.42 -14.13
N HIS A 185 0.46 -7.03 -13.26
CA HIS A 185 0.88 -5.62 -13.17
C HIS A 185 1.52 -5.10 -14.46
N SER A 186 1.96 -5.98 -15.35
CA SER A 186 2.56 -5.64 -16.64
C SER A 186 1.55 -5.62 -17.80
N LEU A 187 0.28 -5.93 -17.55
CA LEU A 187 -0.80 -5.80 -18.54
C LEU A 187 -1.32 -4.36 -18.56
N PHE A 188 -0.91 -3.61 -19.58
CA PHE A 188 -1.32 -2.22 -19.79
C PHE A 188 -2.30 -2.13 -20.98
N ASN A 189 -1.82 -1.69 -22.15
CA ASN A 189 -2.58 -1.54 -23.37
C ASN A 189 -1.79 -2.09 -24.58
N GLN A 190 -1.30 -3.33 -24.46
CA GLN A 190 -0.53 -3.97 -25.50
C GLN A 190 -1.40 -4.30 -26.72
N SER A 191 -0.83 -4.23 -27.91
CA SER A 191 -1.53 -4.45 -29.18
C SER A 191 -2.18 -5.84 -29.31
N TYR A 192 -1.62 -6.85 -28.68
CA TYR A 192 -2.17 -8.22 -28.65
C TYR A 192 -3.32 -8.41 -27.65
N ALA A 193 -3.48 -7.48 -26.69
CA ALA A 193 -4.56 -7.44 -25.72
C ALA A 193 -4.90 -5.98 -25.36
N PRO A 194 -5.52 -5.21 -26.26
CA PRO A 194 -5.89 -3.82 -25.98
C PRO A 194 -6.70 -3.71 -24.71
N PHE A 195 -6.52 -2.61 -23.96
CA PHE A 195 -7.11 -2.45 -22.63
C PHE A 195 -8.62 -2.71 -22.60
N LYS A 196 -9.38 -2.02 -23.46
CA LYS A 196 -10.86 -2.15 -23.51
C LYS A 196 -11.30 -3.56 -23.86
N ASP A 197 -10.64 -4.20 -24.84
CA ASP A 197 -10.99 -5.55 -25.28
C ASP A 197 -10.72 -6.58 -24.19
N ARG A 198 -9.58 -6.45 -23.50
CA ARG A 198 -9.21 -7.34 -22.38
C ARG A 198 -10.16 -7.18 -21.20
N VAL A 199 -10.43 -5.93 -20.77
CA VAL A 199 -11.33 -5.66 -19.65
C VAL A 199 -12.72 -6.24 -19.96
N LYS A 200 -13.26 -5.96 -21.16
CA LYS A 200 -14.56 -6.49 -21.57
C LYS A 200 -14.56 -8.03 -21.56
N ALA A 201 -13.58 -8.67 -22.18
CA ALA A 201 -13.49 -10.12 -22.24
C ALA A 201 -13.42 -10.77 -20.85
N CYS A 202 -12.63 -10.19 -19.95
CA CYS A 202 -12.50 -10.69 -18.58
C CYS A 202 -13.77 -10.48 -17.75
N VAL A 203 -14.39 -9.30 -17.85
CA VAL A 203 -15.66 -8.99 -17.16
C VAL A 203 -16.77 -9.92 -17.62
N ASP A 204 -16.98 -10.05 -18.95
CA ASP A 204 -18.01 -10.94 -19.51
C ASP A 204 -17.79 -12.40 -19.06
N SER A 205 -16.53 -12.84 -19.04
CA SER A 205 -16.15 -14.20 -18.63
C SER A 205 -16.40 -14.45 -17.14
N VAL A 206 -16.01 -13.51 -16.27
CA VAL A 206 -16.25 -13.61 -14.82
C VAL A 206 -17.74 -13.59 -14.52
N ASN A 207 -18.52 -12.71 -15.16
CA ASN A 207 -19.97 -12.64 -15.00
C ASN A 207 -20.65 -13.93 -15.45
N ASN A 208 -20.23 -14.52 -16.58
CA ASN A 208 -20.73 -15.81 -17.04
C ASN A 208 -20.44 -16.96 -16.06
N ALA A 209 -19.25 -16.98 -15.45
CA ALA A 209 -18.92 -17.95 -14.42
C ALA A 209 -19.77 -17.73 -13.15
N ASN A 210 -19.92 -16.50 -12.68
CA ASN A 210 -20.77 -16.15 -11.55
C ASN A 210 -22.22 -16.56 -11.77
N ALA A 211 -22.78 -16.28 -12.96
CA ALA A 211 -24.15 -16.70 -13.30
C ALA A 211 -24.32 -18.22 -13.26
N LYS A 212 -23.30 -18.99 -13.65
CA LYS A 212 -23.33 -20.45 -13.65
C LYS A 212 -23.16 -21.05 -12.25
N THR A 213 -22.37 -20.43 -11.39
CA THR A 213 -22.03 -20.98 -10.07
C THR A 213 -22.81 -20.36 -8.91
N GLY A 214 -23.48 -19.22 -9.11
CA GLY A 214 -24.01 -18.35 -8.05
C GLY A 214 -22.92 -17.62 -7.27
N GLY A 215 -21.68 -17.59 -7.80
CA GLY A 215 -20.51 -16.94 -7.18
C GLY A 215 -20.51 -15.41 -7.28
N ARG A 216 -19.51 -14.78 -6.63
CA ARG A 216 -19.29 -13.33 -6.59
C ARG A 216 -17.83 -12.99 -6.89
N SER A 217 -17.23 -13.66 -7.86
CA SER A 217 -15.87 -13.33 -8.32
C SER A 217 -15.83 -11.93 -8.91
N LEU A 218 -14.78 -11.18 -8.61
CA LEU A 218 -14.53 -9.83 -9.10
C LEU A 218 -13.29 -9.82 -9.99
N TYR A 219 -13.39 -9.15 -11.14
CA TYR A 219 -12.22 -8.87 -11.98
C TYR A 219 -11.66 -7.49 -11.66
N ILE A 220 -10.36 -7.41 -11.41
CA ILE A 220 -9.61 -6.20 -11.05
C ILE A 220 -8.71 -5.80 -12.22
N ALA A 221 -9.09 -4.73 -12.91
CA ALA A 221 -8.39 -4.26 -14.10
C ALA A 221 -7.13 -3.44 -13.74
N ASN A 222 -6.00 -3.69 -14.38
CA ASN A 222 -4.83 -2.81 -14.26
C ASN A 222 -5.03 -1.55 -15.10
N CYS A 223 -5.31 -0.43 -14.44
CA CYS A 223 -5.53 0.86 -15.07
C CYS A 223 -4.26 1.73 -15.15
N THR A 224 -3.12 1.26 -14.62
CA THR A 224 -1.87 2.02 -14.67
C THR A 224 -1.57 2.50 -16.08
N ALA A 225 -1.38 3.81 -16.26
CA ALA A 225 -1.14 4.49 -17.52
C ALA A 225 -0.50 5.86 -17.28
N ASP A 226 -0.18 6.60 -18.31
CA ASP A 226 0.29 7.97 -18.16
C ASP A 226 -0.85 8.88 -17.68
N SER A 227 -0.57 9.67 -16.66
CA SER A 227 -1.40 10.77 -16.12
C SER A 227 -2.93 10.67 -16.38
N MET A 228 -3.45 11.49 -17.28
CA MET A 228 -4.89 11.57 -17.57
C MET A 228 -5.47 10.27 -18.13
N GLU A 229 -4.69 9.52 -18.88
CA GLU A 229 -5.14 8.21 -19.40
C GLU A 229 -5.44 7.22 -18.27
N PHE A 230 -4.77 7.33 -17.13
CA PHE A 230 -5.10 6.52 -15.95
C PHE A 230 -6.54 6.74 -15.48
N LEU A 231 -6.99 8.00 -15.37
CA LEU A 231 -8.36 8.34 -14.97
C LEU A 231 -9.37 7.82 -16.00
N GLU A 232 -9.10 8.02 -17.30
CA GLU A 232 -9.94 7.51 -18.37
C GLU A 232 -10.05 5.99 -18.36
N ARG A 233 -8.96 5.26 -18.10
CA ARG A 233 -8.96 3.81 -17.96
C ARG A 233 -9.76 3.34 -16.75
N ALA A 234 -9.65 4.04 -15.64
CA ALA A 234 -10.40 3.71 -14.43
C ALA A 234 -11.90 3.87 -14.65
N MET A 235 -12.34 4.96 -15.27
CA MET A 235 -13.74 5.18 -15.64
C MET A 235 -14.21 4.16 -16.69
N THR A 236 -13.41 3.88 -17.70
CA THR A 236 -13.72 2.86 -18.71
C THR A 236 -13.85 1.46 -18.08
N ALA A 237 -12.97 1.10 -17.13
CA ALA A 237 -13.07 -0.17 -16.42
C ALA A 237 -14.39 -0.28 -15.64
N GLN A 238 -14.80 0.80 -14.97
CA GLN A 238 -16.08 0.89 -14.27
C GLN A 238 -17.27 0.74 -15.24
N GLU A 239 -17.27 1.49 -16.33
CA GLU A 239 -18.33 1.41 -17.36
C GLU A 239 -18.47 0.00 -17.97
N LEU A 240 -17.35 -0.70 -18.14
CA LEU A 240 -17.33 -2.08 -18.61
C LEU A 240 -17.72 -3.12 -17.56
N GLY A 241 -17.90 -2.70 -16.29
CA GLY A 241 -18.35 -3.56 -15.20
C GLY A 241 -17.24 -4.30 -14.47
N ALA A 242 -16.00 -3.77 -14.45
CA ALA A 242 -14.96 -4.32 -13.60
C ALA A 242 -15.37 -4.28 -12.11
N GLY A 243 -14.90 -5.24 -11.33
CA GLY A 243 -15.18 -5.32 -9.90
C GLY A 243 -14.20 -4.49 -9.03
N GLY A 244 -13.18 -3.90 -9.64
CA GLY A 244 -12.19 -3.04 -9.02
C GLY A 244 -11.09 -2.67 -10.01
N ILE A 245 -10.21 -1.78 -9.58
CA ILE A 245 -9.03 -1.41 -10.37
C ILE A 245 -7.74 -1.66 -9.59
N MET A 246 -6.65 -1.83 -10.32
CA MET A 246 -5.29 -1.85 -9.80
C MET A 246 -4.50 -0.67 -10.38
N ALA A 247 -3.73 -0.01 -9.53
CA ALA A 247 -2.85 1.11 -9.89
C ALA A 247 -1.47 0.94 -9.24
N ALA A 248 -0.43 1.42 -9.90
CA ALA A 248 0.94 1.38 -9.41
C ALA A 248 1.42 2.78 -9.02
N PRO A 249 1.37 3.17 -7.72
CA PRO A 249 1.72 4.52 -7.29
C PRO A 249 3.18 4.88 -7.55
N GLY A 250 4.09 3.90 -7.57
CA GLY A 250 5.48 4.15 -7.93
C GLY A 250 5.69 4.65 -9.36
N LEU A 251 4.72 4.41 -10.26
CA LEU A 251 4.73 4.89 -11.64
C LEU A 251 3.83 6.12 -11.85
N LEU A 252 2.76 6.24 -11.07
CA LEU A 252 1.71 7.25 -11.22
C LEU A 252 1.87 8.45 -10.28
N GLY A 253 2.38 8.19 -9.06
CA GLY A 253 2.21 9.07 -7.91
C GLY A 253 0.92 8.78 -7.15
N LEU A 254 0.87 9.20 -5.88
CA LEU A 254 -0.29 8.98 -5.01
C LEU A 254 -1.39 10.04 -5.18
N SER A 255 -1.04 11.25 -5.61
CA SER A 255 -2.00 12.36 -5.76
C SER A 255 -3.08 12.07 -6.80
N ILE A 256 -2.73 11.50 -7.95
CA ILE A 256 -3.72 11.15 -8.97
C ILE A 256 -4.63 9.99 -8.53
N ILE A 257 -4.13 9.10 -7.68
CA ILE A 257 -4.94 8.02 -7.07
C ILE A 257 -5.94 8.63 -6.09
N ARG A 258 -5.50 9.60 -5.27
CA ARG A 258 -6.38 10.35 -4.38
C ARG A 258 -7.45 11.12 -5.17
N GLU A 259 -7.08 11.74 -6.27
CA GLU A 259 -8.02 12.44 -7.16
C GLU A 259 -9.12 11.48 -7.63
N LEU A 260 -8.74 10.32 -8.15
CA LEU A 260 -9.70 9.28 -8.56
C LEU A 260 -10.56 8.79 -7.40
N SER A 261 -9.95 8.52 -6.24
CA SER A 261 -10.70 8.04 -5.06
C SER A 261 -11.68 9.07 -4.54
N SER A 262 -11.40 10.37 -4.74
CA SER A 262 -12.27 11.49 -4.32
C SER A 262 -13.38 11.77 -5.32
N ALA A 263 -13.26 11.28 -6.57
CA ALA A 263 -14.26 11.54 -7.61
C ALA A 263 -15.63 10.95 -7.22
N PRO A 264 -16.71 11.76 -7.27
CA PRO A 264 -18.04 11.35 -6.80
C PRO A 264 -18.67 10.27 -7.68
N ASP A 265 -18.27 10.17 -8.93
CA ASP A 265 -18.75 9.24 -9.96
C ASP A 265 -17.91 7.97 -10.07
N PHE A 266 -16.82 7.86 -9.32
CA PHE A 266 -16.00 6.65 -9.28
C PHE A 266 -16.40 5.77 -8.08
N HIS A 267 -16.78 4.51 -8.34
CA HIS A 267 -17.39 3.59 -7.37
C HIS A 267 -16.76 2.20 -7.35
N LEU A 268 -15.46 2.08 -7.67
CA LEU A 268 -14.76 0.81 -7.61
C LEU A 268 -13.69 0.81 -6.50
N PRO A 269 -13.42 -0.34 -5.85
CA PRO A 269 -12.29 -0.48 -4.94
C PRO A 269 -10.96 -0.36 -5.68
N ILE A 270 -9.98 0.26 -5.02
CA ILE A 270 -8.63 0.55 -5.54
C ILE A 270 -7.61 -0.36 -4.86
N PHE A 271 -6.89 -1.14 -5.67
CA PHE A 271 -5.78 -2.00 -5.26
C PHE A 271 -4.45 -1.37 -5.69
N LEU A 272 -3.55 -1.10 -4.76
CA LEU A 272 -2.23 -0.55 -5.10
C LEU A 272 -1.19 -1.66 -5.29
N HIS A 273 -0.39 -1.55 -6.36
CA HIS A 273 0.66 -2.50 -6.69
C HIS A 273 2.06 -1.92 -6.40
N PRO A 274 2.99 -2.68 -5.80
CA PRO A 274 4.28 -2.18 -5.30
C PRO A 274 5.36 -2.00 -6.38
N CYS A 275 5.06 -2.19 -7.66
CA CYS A 275 6.10 -2.03 -8.69
C CYS A 275 6.66 -0.59 -8.67
N PHE A 276 7.96 -0.48 -8.90
CA PHE A 276 8.76 0.74 -8.83
C PHE A 276 8.90 1.36 -7.43
N SER A 277 8.37 0.76 -6.36
CA SER A 277 8.55 1.25 -4.99
C SER A 277 9.87 0.77 -4.33
N GLY A 278 10.58 -0.16 -4.96
CA GLY A 278 11.81 -0.74 -4.40
C GLY A 278 12.84 0.30 -3.94
N PRO A 279 13.19 1.32 -4.74
CA PRO A 279 14.11 2.38 -4.34
C PRO A 279 13.69 3.14 -3.08
N LEU A 280 12.38 3.23 -2.81
CA LEU A 280 11.86 3.93 -1.64
C LEU A 280 11.90 3.10 -0.36
N VAL A 281 11.76 1.77 -0.44
CA VAL A 281 11.47 0.94 0.75
C VAL A 281 12.53 -0.09 1.11
N LEU A 282 13.45 -0.46 0.17
CA LEU A 282 14.38 -1.57 0.39
C LEU A 282 15.61 -1.20 1.19
N SER A 283 16.01 0.08 1.23
CA SER A 283 17.16 0.48 2.05
C SER A 283 16.83 0.35 3.53
N ALA A 284 17.79 -0.16 4.29
CA ALA A 284 17.68 -0.25 5.74
C ALA A 284 17.71 1.12 6.42
N ASP A 285 18.52 2.03 5.88
CA ASP A 285 18.90 3.28 6.54
C ASP A 285 18.31 4.52 5.87
N SER A 286 17.74 4.39 4.68
CA SER A 286 17.21 5.53 3.91
C SER A 286 15.86 5.20 3.28
N GLY A 287 15.10 6.22 2.90
CA GLY A 287 13.83 6.08 2.22
C GLY A 287 12.62 6.09 3.14
N ILE A 288 11.63 5.27 2.86
CA ILE A 288 10.34 5.24 3.57
C ILE A 288 10.12 3.84 4.15
N SER A 289 9.65 3.75 5.36
CA SER A 289 9.29 2.44 5.94
C SER A 289 8.16 1.76 5.16
N PRO A 290 8.16 0.43 5.03
CA PRO A 290 7.03 -0.28 4.43
C PRO A 290 5.69 -0.06 5.16
N PHE A 291 5.71 0.14 6.49
CA PHE A 291 4.56 0.56 7.29
C PHE A 291 3.94 1.87 6.74
N CYS A 292 4.75 2.90 6.57
CA CYS A 292 4.32 4.18 6.07
C CYS A 292 3.91 4.11 4.58
N CYS A 293 4.74 3.50 3.73
CA CYS A 293 4.54 3.46 2.28
C CYS A 293 3.30 2.66 1.89
N TYR A 294 3.19 1.41 2.36
CA TYR A 294 2.08 0.52 1.97
C TYR A 294 0.85 0.63 2.88
N GLY A 295 1.01 1.16 4.09
CA GLY A 295 -0.07 1.41 5.04
C GLY A 295 -0.59 2.85 4.96
N GLN A 296 0.09 3.77 5.61
CA GLN A 296 -0.39 5.13 5.84
C GLN A 296 -0.62 5.92 4.53
N PHE A 297 0.37 6.00 3.65
CA PHE A 297 0.22 6.71 2.38
C PHE A 297 -0.82 6.09 1.46
N SER A 298 -0.92 4.75 1.44
CA SER A 298 -1.93 4.06 0.65
C SER A 298 -3.35 4.41 1.12
N ARG A 299 -3.57 4.48 2.43
CA ARG A 299 -4.86 4.86 3.02
C ARG A 299 -5.22 6.32 2.76
N LEU A 300 -4.26 7.25 2.92
CA LEU A 300 -4.51 8.67 2.58
C LEU A 300 -4.86 8.86 1.10
N ALA A 301 -4.25 8.08 0.21
CA ALA A 301 -4.57 8.12 -1.21
C ALA A 301 -5.91 7.47 -1.58
N GLY A 302 -6.60 6.84 -0.61
CA GLY A 302 -7.91 6.25 -0.83
C GLY A 302 -7.89 4.83 -1.38
N ALA A 303 -6.78 4.09 -1.24
CA ALA A 303 -6.72 2.69 -1.58
C ALA A 303 -7.53 1.83 -0.61
N ASP A 304 -8.12 0.74 -1.10
CA ASP A 304 -8.86 -0.25 -0.33
C ASP A 304 -8.02 -1.49 -0.02
N ALA A 305 -6.94 -1.69 -0.77
CA ALA A 305 -5.99 -2.78 -0.60
C ALA A 305 -4.59 -2.39 -1.08
N ALA A 306 -3.55 -2.84 -0.36
CA ALA A 306 -2.15 -2.61 -0.70
C ALA A 306 -1.43 -3.93 -0.94
N ILE A 307 -0.98 -4.16 -2.19
CA ILE A 307 -0.18 -5.32 -2.57
C ILE A 307 1.27 -5.04 -2.18
N PHE A 308 1.93 -6.03 -1.59
CA PHE A 308 3.35 -5.98 -1.25
C PHE A 308 4.00 -7.36 -1.37
N THR A 309 5.32 -7.41 -1.29
CA THR A 309 6.06 -8.66 -1.41
C THR A 309 6.09 -9.41 -0.08
N SER A 310 5.70 -10.69 -0.08
CA SER A 310 5.66 -11.54 1.10
C SER A 310 7.05 -12.01 1.51
N PHE A 311 7.19 -12.34 2.81
CA PHE A 311 8.34 -13.11 3.31
C PHE A 311 8.40 -14.50 2.68
N GLY A 312 9.58 -15.12 2.70
CA GLY A 312 9.80 -16.49 2.23
C GLY A 312 9.65 -16.70 0.72
N GLY A 313 9.39 -15.64 -0.04
CA GLY A 313 9.35 -15.62 -1.49
C GLY A 313 10.71 -15.22 -2.11
N ARG A 314 10.66 -14.68 -3.32
CA ARG A 314 11.85 -14.25 -4.08
C ARG A 314 12.34 -12.84 -3.75
N PHE A 315 11.70 -12.15 -2.82
CA PHE A 315 12.01 -10.78 -2.40
C PHE A 315 12.48 -10.74 -0.94
N PRO A 316 13.23 -9.71 -0.51
CA PRO A 316 13.96 -9.72 0.75
C PRO A 316 13.13 -9.37 2.00
N PHE A 317 11.80 -9.20 1.90
CA PHE A 317 11.01 -8.84 3.06
C PHE A 317 10.98 -9.96 4.10
N THR A 318 11.12 -9.59 5.37
CA THR A 318 11.04 -10.50 6.51
C THR A 318 9.61 -10.60 7.02
N GLU A 319 9.32 -11.61 7.87
CA GLU A 319 8.02 -11.73 8.54
C GLU A 319 7.67 -10.47 9.32
N GLU A 320 8.65 -9.89 9.97
CA GLU A 320 8.49 -8.69 10.79
C GLU A 320 8.10 -7.47 9.96
N VAL A 321 8.82 -7.22 8.86
CA VAL A 321 8.44 -6.16 7.91
C VAL A 321 7.02 -6.38 7.40
N CYS A 322 6.64 -7.62 7.08
CA CYS A 322 5.30 -7.93 6.62
C CYS A 322 4.23 -7.68 7.70
N ARG A 323 4.50 -7.99 8.98
CA ARG A 323 3.60 -7.64 10.11
C ARG A 323 3.43 -6.13 10.23
N LYS A 324 4.53 -5.38 10.18
CA LYS A 324 4.48 -3.91 10.23
C LYS A 324 3.70 -3.29 9.08
N ILE A 325 3.73 -3.90 7.88
CA ILE A 325 2.83 -3.47 6.79
C ILE A 325 1.37 -3.69 7.19
N CYS A 326 1.03 -4.84 7.77
CA CYS A 326 -0.33 -5.09 8.26
C CYS A 326 -0.75 -4.05 9.31
N ASP A 327 0.12 -3.77 10.30
CA ASP A 327 -0.14 -2.73 11.30
C ASP A 327 -0.43 -1.37 10.63
N GLY A 328 0.34 -0.97 9.62
CA GLY A 328 0.12 0.26 8.85
C GLY A 328 -1.20 0.30 8.08
N THR A 329 -1.72 -0.87 7.65
CA THR A 329 -3.02 -0.96 6.95
C THR A 329 -4.22 -0.76 7.87
N GLU A 330 -4.04 -0.80 9.20
CA GLU A 330 -5.11 -0.72 10.18
C GLU A 330 -4.87 0.27 11.33
N THR A 331 -3.66 0.83 11.47
CA THR A 331 -3.35 1.82 12.51
C THR A 331 -4.40 2.96 12.52
N GLU A 332 -4.67 3.53 13.71
CA GLU A 332 -5.61 4.65 13.81
C GLU A 332 -5.14 5.84 12.99
N MET A 333 -6.01 6.40 12.18
CA MET A 333 -5.74 7.53 11.29
C MET A 333 -7.02 8.36 11.11
N GLY A 334 -7.46 9.12 12.13
CA GLY A 334 -8.58 10.04 12.06
C GLY A 334 -9.88 9.41 11.55
N GLY A 335 -10.14 8.15 11.89
CA GLY A 335 -11.33 7.41 11.45
C GLY A 335 -11.29 6.89 10.01
N LEU A 336 -10.15 6.99 9.30
CA LEU A 336 -9.99 6.35 7.99
C LEU A 336 -10.13 4.84 8.09
N ARG A 337 -10.88 4.25 7.18
CA ARG A 337 -11.07 2.78 7.14
C ARG A 337 -9.75 2.03 7.02
N SER A 338 -9.68 0.87 7.67
CA SER A 338 -8.61 -0.10 7.46
C SER A 338 -8.70 -0.70 6.06
N ILE A 339 -7.54 -1.01 5.46
CA ILE A 339 -7.44 -1.61 4.12
C ILE A 339 -6.89 -3.03 4.20
N PHE A 340 -7.05 -3.80 3.13
CA PHE A 340 -6.47 -5.14 3.08
C PHE A 340 -4.96 -5.09 2.80
N PRO A 341 -4.13 -5.73 3.63
CA PRO A 341 -2.78 -6.13 3.24
C PRO A 341 -2.88 -7.29 2.23
N VAL A 342 -2.13 -7.20 1.12
CA VAL A 342 -2.17 -8.20 0.05
C VAL A 342 -0.76 -8.76 -0.19
N PRO A 343 -0.29 -9.72 0.64
CA PRO A 343 1.00 -10.36 0.42
C PRO A 343 1.04 -11.13 -0.90
N SER A 344 2.17 -11.01 -1.61
CA SER A 344 2.36 -11.57 -2.96
C SER A 344 3.82 -12.00 -3.20
N GLY A 345 4.11 -12.57 -4.36
CA GLY A 345 5.49 -12.79 -4.80
C GLY A 345 6.12 -14.09 -4.36
N GLY A 346 5.62 -15.21 -4.84
CA GLY A 346 6.13 -16.56 -4.55
C GLY A 346 5.29 -17.34 -3.54
N MET A 347 4.05 -16.92 -3.37
CA MET A 347 3.07 -17.55 -2.49
C MET A 347 2.72 -18.95 -2.98
N LYS A 348 2.77 -19.94 -2.07
CA LYS A 348 2.42 -21.34 -2.31
C LYS A 348 1.51 -21.83 -1.18
N TRP A 349 0.64 -22.80 -1.47
CA TRP A 349 -0.28 -23.35 -0.47
C TRP A 349 0.43 -23.92 0.77
N GLN A 350 1.65 -24.47 0.62
CA GLN A 350 2.45 -24.97 1.74
C GLN A 350 2.76 -23.91 2.80
N LEU A 351 2.71 -22.64 2.43
CA LEU A 351 2.94 -21.51 3.34
C LEU A 351 1.66 -20.99 4.02
N PHE A 352 0.47 -21.45 3.63
CA PHE A 352 -0.79 -20.88 4.10
C PHE A 352 -0.93 -20.86 5.63
N LYS A 353 -0.55 -21.95 6.31
CA LYS A 353 -0.58 -21.99 7.77
C LYS A 353 0.30 -20.88 8.39
N LYS A 354 1.50 -20.70 7.86
CA LYS A 354 2.40 -19.65 8.32
C LYS A 354 1.89 -18.26 7.94
N MET A 355 1.31 -18.11 6.77
CA MET A 355 0.72 -16.85 6.31
C MET A 355 -0.46 -16.42 7.20
N VAL A 356 -1.35 -17.33 7.56
CA VAL A 356 -2.46 -17.06 8.51
C VAL A 356 -1.93 -16.59 9.85
N GLN A 357 -0.84 -17.18 10.35
CA GLN A 357 -0.18 -16.77 11.61
C GLN A 357 0.47 -15.38 11.53
N VAL A 358 1.01 -15.01 10.36
CA VAL A 358 1.72 -13.74 10.17
C VAL A 358 0.77 -12.61 9.84
N TYR A 359 -0.18 -12.83 8.93
CA TYR A 359 -1.06 -11.80 8.37
C TYR A 359 -2.44 -11.74 9.03
N GLY A 360 -2.80 -12.75 9.81
CA GLY A 360 -4.14 -12.85 10.41
C GLY A 360 -5.24 -13.16 9.40
N PRO A 361 -6.50 -13.06 9.84
CA PRO A 361 -7.68 -13.36 9.02
C PRO A 361 -8.02 -12.25 8.02
N ASP A 362 -7.53 -11.03 8.24
CA ASP A 362 -7.89 -9.85 7.45
C ASP A 362 -6.81 -9.53 6.40
N ALA A 363 -6.46 -10.52 5.58
CA ALA A 363 -5.52 -10.40 4.48
C ALA A 363 -6.06 -11.01 3.19
N ILE A 364 -5.58 -10.52 2.05
CA ILE A 364 -5.83 -11.12 0.73
C ILE A 364 -4.55 -11.84 0.28
N PHE A 365 -4.60 -13.16 0.13
CA PHE A 365 -3.45 -13.96 -0.31
C PHE A 365 -3.40 -14.02 -1.83
N LEU A 366 -2.46 -13.27 -2.41
CA LEU A 366 -2.29 -13.22 -3.86
C LEU A 366 -1.37 -14.37 -4.33
N VAL A 367 -1.98 -15.39 -4.88
CA VAL A 367 -1.31 -16.59 -5.43
C VAL A 367 -1.34 -16.51 -6.96
N GLY A 368 -0.18 -16.38 -7.58
CA GLY A 368 -0.04 -16.30 -9.04
C GLY A 368 0.46 -17.62 -9.63
N GLY A 369 1.73 -17.63 -10.08
CA GLY A 369 2.33 -18.73 -10.84
C GLY A 369 2.15 -20.11 -10.21
N ALA A 370 2.27 -20.26 -8.91
CA ALA A 370 2.13 -21.55 -8.23
C ALA A 370 0.73 -22.18 -8.45
N LEU A 371 -0.33 -21.38 -8.36
CA LEU A 371 -1.70 -21.86 -8.65
C LEU A 371 -1.86 -22.22 -10.14
N LEU A 372 -1.33 -21.40 -11.03
CA LEU A 372 -1.47 -21.58 -12.47
C LEU A 372 -0.69 -22.81 -13.01
N THR A 373 0.28 -23.31 -12.25
CA THR A 373 1.15 -24.44 -12.64
C THR A 373 0.91 -25.70 -11.82
N GLU A 374 -0.09 -25.71 -10.92
CA GLU A 374 -0.40 -26.89 -10.10
C GLU A 374 -0.87 -28.08 -10.98
N SER A 375 -1.74 -27.83 -11.94
CA SER A 375 -2.16 -28.74 -13.00
C SER A 375 -2.69 -27.94 -14.20
N ASP A 376 -3.07 -28.64 -15.29
CA ASP A 376 -3.68 -28.02 -16.47
C ASP A 376 -5.13 -27.58 -16.24
N ASP A 377 -5.81 -28.07 -15.20
CA ASP A 377 -7.17 -27.69 -14.82
C ASP A 377 -7.17 -26.59 -13.77
N LEU A 378 -7.28 -25.32 -14.23
CA LEU A 378 -7.30 -24.15 -13.35
C LEU A 378 -8.47 -24.13 -12.38
N THR A 379 -9.60 -24.72 -12.75
CA THR A 379 -10.79 -24.82 -11.88
C THR A 379 -10.51 -25.77 -10.72
N ALA A 380 -9.97 -26.92 -11.01
CA ALA A 380 -9.54 -27.89 -9.99
C ALA A 380 -8.41 -27.33 -9.10
N ASN A 381 -7.43 -26.63 -9.69
CA ASN A 381 -6.38 -25.96 -8.93
C ASN A 381 -6.95 -24.97 -7.92
N MET A 382 -7.97 -24.19 -8.31
CA MET A 382 -8.58 -23.20 -7.42
C MET A 382 -9.31 -23.87 -6.25
N HIS A 383 -10.08 -24.94 -6.51
CA HIS A 383 -10.72 -25.73 -5.45
C HIS A 383 -9.69 -26.32 -4.48
N PHE A 384 -8.59 -26.87 -4.99
CA PHE A 384 -7.49 -27.38 -4.18
C PHE A 384 -6.88 -26.30 -3.28
N TYR A 385 -6.64 -25.09 -3.81
CA TYR A 385 -6.10 -23.99 -3.01
C TYR A 385 -7.08 -23.52 -1.93
N PHE A 386 -8.39 -23.53 -2.18
CA PHE A 386 -9.39 -23.25 -1.15
C PHE A 386 -9.40 -24.30 -0.05
N GLU A 387 -9.33 -25.59 -0.42
CA GLU A 387 -9.23 -26.67 0.56
C GLU A 387 -8.03 -26.48 1.47
N LYS A 388 -6.85 -26.18 0.89
CA LYS A 388 -5.62 -25.96 1.66
C LYS A 388 -5.68 -24.69 2.53
N LEU A 389 -6.34 -23.63 2.07
CA LEU A 389 -6.57 -22.45 2.90
C LEU A 389 -7.49 -22.76 4.09
N ASN A 390 -8.59 -23.45 3.85
CA ASN A 390 -9.52 -23.86 4.91
C ASN A 390 -8.84 -24.77 5.96
N GLU A 391 -8.00 -25.71 5.53
CA GLU A 391 -7.18 -26.51 6.45
C GLU A 391 -6.23 -25.66 7.29
N ALA A 392 -5.68 -24.59 6.72
CA ALA A 392 -4.74 -23.69 7.41
C ALA A 392 -5.44 -22.78 8.42
N VAL A 393 -6.67 -22.36 8.15
CA VAL A 393 -7.46 -21.46 9.02
C VAL A 393 -8.07 -22.25 10.20
N ASN A 394 -8.46 -23.51 10.02
CA ASN A 394 -9.17 -24.32 11.03
C ASN A 394 -8.22 -25.12 11.95
N LYS A 395 -6.92 -25.03 11.77
CA LYS A 395 -5.87 -25.67 12.60
C LYS A 395 -5.07 -24.63 13.38
#